data_2ad638eca829fc0b515126c7d18fd1b1
#
_entry.id   2ad638eca829fc0b515126c7d18fd1b1
#
_cell.length_a   1.000
_cell.length_b   1.000
_cell.length_c   1.000
_cell.angle_alpha   90.00
_cell.angle_beta   90.00
_cell.angle_gamma   90.00
#
_symmetry.space_group_name_H-M   'P 1'
#
loop_
_entity.id
_entity.type
_entity.pdbx_description
1 polymer ?
#
loop_
_entity_poly.entity_id
_entity_poly.type
_entity_poly.pdbx_seq_one_letter_code
_entity_poly.pdbx_strand_id
1 'polypeptide(L)'
;MSVRALSHVAVGVRDMDRSLAFYRDVVGLAVTSDRVEEFAQGAEQAPAQRRAVYLRWGDGPHSSYVVLDQHLTKETQGAAIPLFDAGIHHFAFWVDDLDAALERARDAGFDVVLGGGRAVGSEWLGEPEGGRPVRSAMLRDPEGNHVQLDQRV
;
A
#
# COMPACT_ATOMS: atom_id res chain seq x y z
N MET A 1 2.92 1.47 -26.90
CA MET A 1 3.36 1.19 -25.52
C MET A 1 2.98 -0.25 -25.18
N SER A 2 3.88 -1.02 -24.53
CA SER A 2 3.65 -2.43 -24.18
C SER A 2 3.19 -2.65 -22.73
N VAL A 3 3.49 -1.70 -21.81
CA VAL A 3 3.04 -1.76 -20.41
C VAL A 3 1.63 -1.16 -20.30
N ARG A 4 0.70 -1.88 -19.64
CA ARG A 4 -0.70 -1.44 -19.47
C ARG A 4 -0.96 -0.88 -18.07
N ALA A 5 -0.39 -1.50 -17.03
CA ALA A 5 -0.55 -1.09 -15.65
C ALA A 5 0.56 -1.68 -14.78
N LEU A 6 0.73 -1.15 -13.57
CA LEU A 6 1.42 -1.85 -12.51
C LEU A 6 0.54 -3.03 -12.07
N SER A 7 1.04 -4.26 -12.12
CA SER A 7 0.24 -5.42 -11.74
C SER A 7 -0.02 -5.44 -10.24
N HIS A 8 1.02 -5.35 -9.42
CA HIS A 8 0.88 -5.40 -7.96
C HIS A 8 2.09 -4.80 -7.23
N VAL A 9 1.86 -4.54 -5.95
CA VAL A 9 2.90 -4.27 -4.96
C VAL A 9 2.84 -5.38 -3.92
N ALA A 10 3.98 -6.01 -3.61
CA ALA A 10 4.11 -6.99 -2.53
C ALA A 10 4.74 -6.32 -1.30
N VAL A 11 4.09 -6.48 -0.16
CA VAL A 11 4.52 -5.90 1.13
C VAL A 11 4.73 -7.04 2.12
N GLY A 12 5.96 -7.21 2.57
CA GLY A 12 6.27 -8.14 3.67
C GLY A 12 5.79 -7.57 4.99
N VAL A 13 5.06 -8.36 5.78
CA VAL A 13 4.46 -7.91 7.03
C VAL A 13 4.81 -8.84 8.19
N ARG A 14 4.94 -8.28 9.39
CA ARG A 14 5.17 -9.03 10.64
C ARG A 14 3.86 -9.42 11.31
N ASP A 15 2.87 -8.54 11.24
CA ASP A 15 1.55 -8.70 11.83
C ASP A 15 0.48 -8.49 10.74
N MET A 16 -0.10 -9.60 10.27
CA MET A 16 -1.11 -9.57 9.21
C MET A 16 -2.38 -8.85 9.65
N ASP A 17 -2.82 -9.06 10.88
CA ASP A 17 -4.08 -8.47 11.35
C ASP A 17 -3.95 -6.95 11.51
N ARG A 18 -2.80 -6.47 11.99
CA ARG A 18 -2.50 -5.04 12.05
C ARG A 18 -2.37 -4.43 10.65
N SER A 19 -1.78 -5.16 9.71
CA SER A 19 -1.66 -4.72 8.32
C SER A 19 -3.02 -4.69 7.60
N LEU A 20 -3.90 -5.64 7.89
CA LEU A 20 -5.28 -5.63 7.39
C LEU A 20 -6.09 -4.46 7.95
N ALA A 21 -5.92 -4.11 9.23
CA ALA A 21 -6.52 -2.91 9.81
C ALA A 21 -6.10 -1.63 9.07
N PHE A 22 -4.87 -1.57 8.55
CA PHE A 22 -4.42 -0.46 7.73
C PHE A 22 -4.95 -0.53 6.29
N TYR A 23 -4.60 -1.59 5.55
CA TYR A 23 -4.87 -1.64 4.11
C TYR A 23 -6.35 -1.87 3.77
N ARG A 24 -7.06 -2.69 4.56
CA ARG A 24 -8.50 -2.94 4.38
C ARG A 24 -9.36 -1.84 4.99
N ASP A 25 -9.11 -1.50 6.26
CA ASP A 25 -10.07 -0.69 7.02
C ASP A 25 -9.79 0.82 6.91
N VAL A 26 -8.51 1.24 6.78
CA VAL A 26 -8.15 2.66 6.59
C VAL A 26 -8.12 3.02 5.11
N VAL A 27 -7.31 2.30 4.30
CA VAL A 27 -7.18 2.60 2.86
C VAL A 27 -8.44 2.23 2.09
N GLY A 28 -9.15 1.17 2.50
CA GLY A 28 -10.42 0.75 1.91
C GLY A 28 -10.28 -0.33 0.82
N LEU A 29 -9.20 -1.11 0.85
CA LEU A 29 -9.01 -2.19 -0.12
C LEU A 29 -9.86 -3.43 0.23
N ALA A 30 -10.41 -4.09 -0.77
CA ALA A 30 -11.18 -5.32 -0.60
C ALA A 30 -10.28 -6.56 -0.60
N VAL A 31 -10.38 -7.39 0.44
CA VAL A 31 -9.71 -8.70 0.46
C VAL A 31 -10.37 -9.62 -0.56
N THR A 32 -9.60 -10.13 -1.51
CA THR A 32 -10.08 -11.06 -2.54
C THR A 32 -9.57 -12.48 -2.34
N SER A 33 -8.50 -12.66 -1.56
CA SER A 33 -7.97 -13.97 -1.19
C SER A 33 -7.15 -13.85 0.09
N ASP A 34 -7.28 -14.81 1.00
CA ASP A 34 -6.47 -14.98 2.22
C ASP A 34 -6.14 -16.46 2.35
N ARG A 35 -4.87 -16.82 2.23
CA ARG A 35 -4.47 -18.22 2.22
C ARG A 35 -3.04 -18.42 2.67
N VAL A 36 -2.75 -19.63 3.19
CA VAL A 36 -1.40 -20.09 3.44
C VAL A 36 -0.88 -20.77 2.18
N GLU A 37 0.31 -20.38 1.75
CA GLU A 37 1.00 -20.91 0.59
C GLU A 37 2.37 -21.45 0.96
N GLU A 38 2.78 -22.54 0.31
CA GLU A 38 4.16 -23.00 0.34
C GLU A 38 4.92 -22.41 -0.84
N PHE A 39 6.17 -22.02 -0.60
CA PHE A 39 7.05 -21.53 -1.65
C PHE A 39 8.49 -22.02 -1.47
N ALA A 40 9.16 -22.28 -2.59
CA ALA A 40 10.55 -22.67 -2.61
C ALA A 40 11.45 -21.45 -2.36
N GLN A 41 12.40 -21.57 -1.41
CA GLN A 41 13.43 -20.55 -1.18
C GLN A 41 14.72 -20.79 -1.97
N GLY A 42 14.80 -21.90 -2.68
CA GLY A 42 15.93 -22.37 -3.49
C GLY A 42 15.91 -23.89 -3.62
N ALA A 43 16.74 -24.46 -4.50
CA ALA A 43 16.71 -25.88 -4.82
C ALA A 43 17.12 -26.80 -3.64
N GLU A 44 17.84 -26.27 -2.66
CA GLU A 44 18.40 -27.03 -1.53
C GLU A 44 17.76 -26.70 -0.17
N GLN A 45 16.77 -25.81 -0.13
CA GLN A 45 16.12 -25.39 1.12
C GLN A 45 14.74 -26.03 1.25
N ALA A 46 14.36 -26.36 2.51
CA ALA A 46 13.00 -26.81 2.79
C ALA A 46 11.98 -25.74 2.36
N PRO A 47 10.81 -26.16 1.87
CA PRO A 47 9.74 -25.22 1.54
C PRO A 47 9.40 -24.33 2.75
N ALA A 48 9.23 -23.06 2.49
CA ALA A 48 8.75 -22.12 3.48
C ALA A 48 7.25 -21.86 3.29
N GLN A 49 6.60 -21.42 4.36
CA GLN A 49 5.19 -21.05 4.33
C GLN A 49 5.02 -19.56 4.53
N ARG A 50 4.07 -18.99 3.82
CA ARG A 50 3.58 -17.62 4.01
C ARG A 50 2.06 -17.59 4.10
N ARG A 51 1.50 -16.66 4.89
CA ARG A 51 0.12 -16.21 4.73
C ARG A 51 0.14 -15.08 3.72
N ALA A 52 -0.54 -15.26 2.59
CA ALA A 52 -0.66 -14.28 1.52
C ALA A 52 -2.08 -13.75 1.47
N VAL A 53 -2.26 -12.43 1.65
CA VAL A 53 -3.56 -11.77 1.56
C VAL A 53 -3.53 -10.80 0.39
N TYR A 54 -4.45 -10.99 -0.56
CA TYR A 54 -4.56 -10.21 -1.78
C TYR A 54 -5.69 -9.19 -1.63
N LEU A 55 -5.38 -7.91 -1.83
CA LEU A 55 -6.32 -6.81 -1.68
C LEU A 55 -6.43 -6.02 -2.99
N ARG A 56 -7.67 -5.71 -3.41
CA ARG A 56 -7.94 -4.99 -4.65
C ARG A 56 -8.83 -3.78 -4.41
N TRP A 57 -8.80 -2.83 -5.35
CA TRP A 57 -9.67 -1.64 -5.38
C TRP A 57 -10.47 -1.53 -6.68
N GLY A 58 -10.43 -2.53 -7.54
CA GLY A 58 -11.17 -2.57 -8.79
C GLY A 58 -11.18 -3.96 -9.38
N ASP A 59 -11.99 -4.13 -10.43
CA ASP A 59 -12.23 -5.39 -11.12
C ASP A 59 -11.56 -5.41 -12.49
N GLY A 60 -11.53 -6.59 -13.09
CA GLY A 60 -11.07 -6.80 -14.45
C GLY A 60 -9.66 -7.39 -14.58
N PRO A 61 -9.27 -7.80 -15.80
CA PRO A 61 -8.09 -8.62 -16.03
C PRO A 61 -6.76 -7.89 -15.81
N HIS A 62 -6.78 -6.58 -15.73
CA HIS A 62 -5.61 -5.73 -15.47
C HIS A 62 -5.74 -4.89 -14.19
N SER A 63 -6.70 -5.24 -13.33
CA SER A 63 -6.83 -4.60 -12.01
C SER A 63 -5.61 -4.89 -11.17
N SER A 64 -4.96 -3.82 -10.71
CA SER A 64 -3.81 -3.90 -9.83
C SER A 64 -4.23 -4.33 -8.41
N TYR A 65 -3.28 -4.81 -7.61
CA TYR A 65 -3.54 -5.24 -6.24
C TYR A 65 -2.32 -5.03 -5.34
N VAL A 66 -2.56 -5.06 -4.04
CA VAL A 66 -1.54 -5.25 -3.03
C VAL A 66 -1.60 -6.70 -2.56
N VAL A 67 -0.46 -7.34 -2.37
CA VAL A 67 -0.35 -8.59 -1.63
C VAL A 67 0.42 -8.34 -0.34
N LEU A 68 -0.17 -8.71 0.79
CA LEU A 68 0.49 -8.72 2.08
C LEU A 68 1.04 -10.13 2.31
N ASP A 69 2.34 -10.22 2.59
CA ASP A 69 3.06 -11.48 2.77
C ASP A 69 3.63 -11.59 4.18
N GLN A 70 3.04 -12.44 5.01
CA GLN A 70 3.57 -12.80 6.32
C GLN A 70 4.32 -14.12 6.25
N HIS A 71 5.62 -14.09 6.53
CA HIS A 71 6.42 -15.32 6.61
C HIS A 71 6.05 -16.11 7.86
N LEU A 72 5.71 -17.42 7.71
CA LEU A 72 5.26 -18.27 8.83
C LEU A 72 6.34 -19.20 9.38
N THR A 73 7.43 -19.41 8.65
CA THR A 73 8.49 -20.36 9.03
C THR A 73 9.76 -19.70 9.54
N LYS A 74 9.86 -18.37 9.46
CA LYS A 74 10.94 -17.58 10.07
C LYS A 74 10.45 -16.19 10.42
N GLU A 75 11.20 -15.49 11.26
CA GLU A 75 10.96 -14.08 11.54
C GLU A 75 11.17 -13.21 10.31
N THR A 76 10.23 -12.30 10.04
CA THR A 76 10.34 -11.34 8.95
C THR A 76 11.40 -10.29 9.30
N GLN A 77 12.41 -10.15 8.44
CA GLN A 77 13.52 -9.20 8.58
C GLN A 77 13.31 -7.99 7.66
N GLY A 78 14.04 -6.93 7.93
CA GLY A 78 14.06 -5.72 7.14
C GLY A 78 13.39 -4.53 7.80
N ALA A 79 13.44 -3.39 7.14
CA ALA A 79 12.80 -2.15 7.56
C ALA A 79 12.35 -1.35 6.34
N ALA A 80 11.37 -0.48 6.54
CA ALA A 80 10.95 0.47 5.52
C ALA A 80 12.08 1.44 5.16
N ILE A 81 12.13 1.84 3.90
CA ILE A 81 13.11 2.81 3.39
C ILE A 81 12.62 4.22 3.75
N PRO A 82 13.50 5.11 4.29
CA PRO A 82 13.16 6.50 4.50
C PRO A 82 12.77 7.21 3.20
N LEU A 83 11.96 8.26 3.32
CA LEU A 83 11.59 9.09 2.16
C LEU A 83 12.85 9.66 1.49
N PHE A 84 12.88 9.58 0.17
CA PHE A 84 13.94 10.07 -0.72
C PHE A 84 15.24 9.26 -0.71
N ASP A 85 15.33 8.18 0.06
CA ASP A 85 16.43 7.22 -0.06
C ASP A 85 16.23 6.30 -1.28
N ALA A 86 17.31 5.66 -1.71
CA ALA A 86 17.30 4.79 -2.88
C ALA A 86 16.43 3.53 -2.66
N GLY A 87 15.42 3.33 -3.49
CA GLY A 87 14.49 2.22 -3.43
C GLY A 87 13.04 2.67 -3.61
N ILE A 88 12.09 1.81 -3.28
CA ILE A 88 10.66 2.17 -3.26
C ILE A 88 10.37 2.80 -1.90
N HIS A 89 10.50 4.13 -1.80
CA HIS A 89 10.32 4.85 -0.55
C HIS A 89 8.86 5.21 -0.24
N HIS A 90 7.94 5.16 -1.22
CA HIS A 90 6.50 5.23 -1.04
C HIS A 90 5.76 4.70 -2.25
N PHE A 91 4.48 4.43 -2.09
CA PHE A 91 3.51 4.20 -3.17
C PHE A 91 2.19 4.89 -2.81
N ALA A 92 1.34 5.13 -3.81
CA ALA A 92 0.16 5.96 -3.64
C ALA A 92 -1.12 5.29 -4.13
N PHE A 93 -2.25 5.65 -3.50
CA PHE A 93 -3.61 5.29 -3.92
C PHE A 93 -4.44 6.53 -4.18
N TRP A 94 -5.25 6.49 -5.22
CA TRP A 94 -6.37 7.41 -5.37
C TRP A 94 -7.48 7.03 -4.41
N VAL A 95 -8.01 8.01 -3.69
CA VAL A 95 -9.15 7.85 -2.78
C VAL A 95 -10.25 8.86 -3.12
N ASP A 96 -11.50 8.48 -2.87
CA ASP A 96 -12.65 9.35 -3.12
C ASP A 96 -12.81 10.40 -2.01
N ASP A 97 -12.46 10.07 -0.77
CA ASP A 97 -12.59 10.93 0.41
C ASP A 97 -11.35 10.82 1.31
N LEU A 98 -10.45 11.78 1.14
CA LEU A 98 -9.20 11.83 1.90
C LEU A 98 -9.46 12.12 3.39
N ASP A 99 -10.40 13.00 3.72
CA ASP A 99 -10.66 13.38 5.10
C ASP A 99 -11.19 12.18 5.89
N ALA A 100 -12.15 11.43 5.32
CA ALA A 100 -12.65 10.21 5.94
C ALA A 100 -11.57 9.13 6.10
N ALA A 101 -10.64 8.99 5.14
CA ALA A 101 -9.52 8.05 5.26
C ALA A 101 -8.56 8.46 6.39
N LEU A 102 -8.26 9.76 6.52
CA LEU A 102 -7.40 10.28 7.58
C LEU A 102 -8.04 10.18 8.97
N GLU A 103 -9.36 10.34 9.08
CA GLU A 103 -10.10 10.12 10.33
C GLU A 103 -9.99 8.65 10.75
N ARG A 104 -10.30 7.69 9.85
CA ARG A 104 -10.13 6.26 10.12
C ARG A 104 -8.70 5.90 10.55
N ALA A 105 -7.69 6.52 9.91
CA ALA A 105 -6.29 6.27 10.26
C ALA A 105 -5.99 6.70 11.70
N ARG A 106 -6.41 7.91 12.10
CA ARG A 106 -6.21 8.43 13.45
C ARG A 106 -6.93 7.59 14.50
N ASP A 107 -8.20 7.24 14.23
CA ASP A 107 -9.02 6.42 15.15
C ASP A 107 -8.41 5.02 15.35
N ALA A 108 -7.81 4.46 14.31
CA ALA A 108 -7.10 3.18 14.38
C ALA A 108 -5.65 3.29 14.92
N GLY A 109 -5.19 4.50 15.28
CA GLY A 109 -3.86 4.75 15.83
C GLY A 109 -2.73 4.60 14.80
N PHE A 110 -2.97 4.98 13.55
CA PHE A 110 -1.94 5.06 12.51
C PHE A 110 -1.46 6.50 12.31
N ASP A 111 -0.17 6.64 12.01
CA ASP A 111 0.46 7.94 11.85
C ASP A 111 0.10 8.58 10.50
N VAL A 112 -0.40 9.81 10.56
CA VAL A 112 -0.44 10.73 9.42
C VAL A 112 0.84 11.57 9.47
N VAL A 113 1.79 11.26 8.59
CA VAL A 113 3.14 11.83 8.63
C VAL A 113 3.16 13.25 8.13
N LEU A 114 2.45 13.51 7.03
CA LEU A 114 2.32 14.85 6.44
C LEU A 114 1.11 14.92 5.50
N GLY A 115 0.71 16.15 5.14
CA GLY A 115 -0.34 16.40 4.15
C GLY A 115 -1.75 16.47 4.72
N GLY A 116 -2.74 16.20 3.87
CA GLY A 116 -4.18 16.28 4.17
C GLY A 116 -4.77 17.70 4.18
N GLY A 117 -3.93 18.72 4.00
CA GLY A 117 -4.35 20.11 4.02
C GLY A 117 -4.71 20.68 2.65
N ARG A 118 -3.99 21.71 2.23
CA ARG A 118 -4.24 22.46 1.00
C ARG A 118 -4.06 21.60 -0.26
N ALA A 119 -4.98 21.80 -1.24
CA ALA A 119 -4.80 21.25 -2.58
C ALA A 119 -3.64 21.95 -3.31
N VAL A 120 -2.95 21.19 -4.14
CA VAL A 120 -1.90 21.63 -5.06
C VAL A 120 -2.30 21.35 -6.51
N GLY A 121 -1.64 21.99 -7.46
CA GLY A 121 -1.90 21.72 -8.88
C GLY A 121 -1.49 20.29 -9.28
N SER A 122 -2.11 19.76 -10.32
CA SER A 122 -1.84 18.40 -10.81
C SER A 122 -0.43 18.21 -11.38
N GLU A 123 0.28 19.30 -11.68
CA GLU A 123 1.69 19.30 -12.07
C GLU A 123 2.62 18.67 -11.02
N TRP A 124 2.23 18.67 -9.74
CA TRP A 124 2.94 17.95 -8.67
C TRP A 124 2.99 16.43 -8.88
N LEU A 125 2.05 15.91 -9.66
CA LEU A 125 2.01 14.51 -10.08
C LEU A 125 2.62 14.28 -11.48
N GLY A 126 3.32 15.30 -12.01
CA GLY A 126 3.91 15.24 -13.36
C GLY A 126 2.88 15.35 -14.49
N GLU A 127 1.68 15.82 -14.22
CA GLU A 127 0.66 16.06 -15.22
C GLU A 127 0.83 17.46 -15.86
N PRO A 128 0.30 17.68 -17.08
CA PRO A 128 0.23 19.01 -17.67
C PRO A 128 -0.54 20.00 -16.79
N GLU A 129 -0.19 21.28 -16.87
CA GLU A 129 -0.94 22.36 -16.22
C GLU A 129 -2.43 22.35 -16.62
N GLY A 130 -3.29 22.77 -15.68
CA GLY A 130 -4.74 22.88 -15.90
C GLY A 130 -5.51 21.58 -15.59
N GLY A 131 -4.86 20.54 -15.10
CA GLY A 131 -5.53 19.37 -14.52
C GLY A 131 -6.25 19.71 -13.22
N ARG A 132 -7.14 18.79 -12.76
CA ARG A 132 -7.84 18.96 -11.48
C ARG A 132 -6.83 18.97 -10.31
N PRO A 133 -6.97 19.93 -9.37
CA PRO A 133 -6.10 19.98 -8.20
C PRO A 133 -6.15 18.68 -7.39
N VAL A 134 -5.12 18.44 -6.61
CA VAL A 134 -4.95 17.22 -5.82
C VAL A 134 -4.67 17.59 -4.37
N ARG A 135 -5.33 16.91 -3.45
CA ARG A 135 -4.96 16.86 -2.03
C ARG A 135 -4.25 15.54 -1.80
N SER A 136 -3.15 15.59 -1.07
CA SER A 136 -2.36 14.41 -0.75
C SER A 136 -2.06 14.32 0.74
N ALA A 137 -2.01 13.12 1.27
CA ALA A 137 -1.50 12.86 2.61
C ALA A 137 -0.60 11.63 2.61
N MET A 138 0.40 11.62 3.48
CA MET A 138 1.32 10.51 3.68
C MET A 138 1.06 9.87 5.04
N LEU A 139 0.82 8.57 5.04
CA LEU A 139 0.62 7.75 6.22
C LEU A 139 1.79 6.77 6.37
N ARG A 140 1.91 6.16 7.56
CA ARG A 140 2.76 4.99 7.75
C ARG A 140 1.92 3.75 7.98
N ASP A 141 2.24 2.70 7.23
CA ASP A 141 1.70 1.38 7.51
C ASP A 141 2.36 0.76 8.77
N PRO A 142 1.90 -0.40 9.27
CA PRO A 142 2.47 -1.04 10.45
C PRO A 142 3.96 -1.41 10.34
N GLU A 143 4.48 -1.59 9.14
CA GLU A 143 5.90 -1.89 8.89
C GLU A 143 6.77 -0.64 8.75
N GLY A 144 6.14 0.55 8.77
CA GLY A 144 6.79 1.85 8.61
C GLY A 144 6.87 2.33 7.15
N ASN A 145 6.32 1.58 6.20
CA ASN A 145 6.29 2.01 4.80
C ASN A 145 5.42 3.27 4.65
N HIS A 146 5.88 4.18 3.80
CA HIS A 146 5.10 5.36 3.49
C HIS A 146 4.07 5.03 2.41
N VAL A 147 2.81 5.31 2.73
CA VAL A 147 1.67 5.13 1.84
C VAL A 147 0.99 6.48 1.64
N GLN A 148 0.99 6.95 0.40
CA GLN A 148 0.35 8.22 0.05
C GLN A 148 -1.09 7.97 -0.38
N LEU A 149 -2.00 8.83 0.06
CA LEU A 149 -3.39 8.88 -0.39
C LEU A 149 -3.61 10.20 -1.13
N ASP A 150 -4.12 10.11 -2.35
CA ASP A 150 -4.36 11.23 -3.24
C ASP A 150 -5.85 11.35 -3.57
N GLN A 151 -6.39 12.56 -3.49
CA GLN A 151 -7.76 12.88 -3.86
C GLN A 151 -7.79 14.02 -4.87
N ARG A 152 -8.53 13.84 -5.96
CA ARG A 152 -8.86 14.93 -6.89
C ARG A 152 -9.98 15.81 -6.33
N VAL A 153 -9.78 17.12 -6.34
CA VAL A 153 -10.74 18.11 -5.81
C VAL A 153 -11.19 19.11 -6.87
#